data_fdd7f76f038f984a116b8a6ebe753d36
#
_entry.id   fdd7f76f038f984a116b8a6ebe753d36
#
_cell.length_a   1.000
_cell.length_b   1.000
_cell.length_c   1.000
_cell.angle_alpha   90.00
_cell.angle_beta   90.00
_cell.angle_gamma   90.00
#
_symmetry.space_group_name_H-M   'P 1'
#
loop_
_entity.id
_entity.type
_entity.pdbx_description
1 polymer ?
#
loop_
_entity_poly.entity_id
_entity_poly.type
_entity_poly.pdbx_seq_one_letter_code
_entity_poly.pdbx_strand_id
1 'polypeptide(L)'
;VEMFGDVIHNSKKWQVCLFAEITSSRLGKMLDAKQQTGRNSYPYLANFNVQWFRFNLENLNKMDFDEKDRAEFELREGDLLVCEGGEIGRCAVWHNELQPCFFQKALHRVRCNHQIILPDYLAWWFRYNCDYGGFSALAGAKATIAHLPGAKLKQLQVAVPPMELQEQFAVFVAQTDKSKVAVQKALDEAQLLFDSLMQEYFG
;
A
#
# COMPACT_ATOMS: atom_id res chain seq x y z
N VAL A 1 16.12 8.82 3.76
CA VAL A 1 17.03 8.62 4.90
C VAL A 1 17.32 9.95 5.62
N GLU A 2 17.63 11.03 4.91
CA GLU A 2 17.99 12.32 5.54
C GLU A 2 16.87 12.89 6.43
N MET A 3 15.63 12.85 5.97
CA MET A 3 14.49 13.41 6.70
C MET A 3 14.18 12.64 8.00
N PHE A 4 14.07 11.33 7.95
CA PHE A 4 13.64 10.50 9.09
C PHE A 4 14.79 9.75 9.78
N GLY A 5 16.00 9.74 9.21
CA GLY A 5 17.12 8.95 9.69
C GLY A 5 16.90 7.45 9.52
N ASP A 6 17.65 6.67 10.30
CA ASP A 6 17.45 5.21 10.39
C ASP A 6 16.32 4.92 11.38
N VAL A 7 15.16 4.54 10.85
CA VAL A 7 13.95 4.26 11.66
C VAL A 7 13.97 2.86 12.28
N ILE A 8 14.83 1.95 11.81
CA ILE A 8 15.00 0.62 12.40
C ILE A 8 15.72 0.75 13.76
N HIS A 9 16.84 1.47 13.78
CA HIS A 9 17.60 1.74 15.01
C HIS A 9 17.15 3.01 15.73
N ASN A 10 16.14 3.69 15.18
CA ASN A 10 15.60 4.94 15.70
C ASN A 10 16.70 6.00 16.00
N SER A 11 17.54 6.25 15.02
CA SER A 11 18.72 7.14 15.15
C SER A 11 18.38 8.56 15.56
N LYS A 12 17.17 9.00 15.27
CA LYS A 12 16.63 10.34 15.63
C LYS A 12 15.93 10.35 17.00
N LYS A 13 15.80 9.18 17.68
CA LYS A 13 15.12 9.02 18.96
C LYS A 13 13.66 9.49 18.96
N TRP A 14 12.94 9.21 17.84
CA TRP A 14 11.51 9.47 17.76
C TRP A 14 10.73 8.63 18.79
N GLN A 15 9.55 9.08 19.16
CA GLN A 15 8.65 8.27 19.99
C GLN A 15 8.35 6.95 19.29
N VAL A 16 8.42 5.85 20.03
CA VAL A 16 8.06 4.53 19.52
C VAL A 16 6.67 4.17 20.03
N CYS A 17 5.77 3.85 19.10
CA CYS A 17 4.41 3.43 19.39
C CYS A 17 4.16 2.03 18.86
N LEU A 18 3.25 1.29 19.50
CA LEU A 18 2.74 0.06 18.91
C LEU A 18 1.85 0.37 17.72
N PHE A 19 1.98 -0.41 16.65
CA PHE A 19 1.18 -0.28 15.44
C PHE A 19 -0.32 -0.24 15.74
N ALA A 20 -0.78 -1.08 16.67
CA ALA A 20 -2.19 -1.14 17.07
C ALA A 20 -2.68 0.11 17.84
N GLU A 21 -1.79 0.92 18.39
CA GLU A 21 -2.15 2.16 19.09
C GLU A 21 -2.35 3.32 18.13
N ILE A 22 -1.66 3.29 17.00
CA ILE A 22 -1.63 4.38 16.02
C ILE A 22 -2.43 4.06 14.75
N THR A 23 -2.94 2.83 14.63
CA THR A 23 -3.72 2.38 13.46
C THR A 23 -4.85 1.44 13.86
N SER A 24 -5.83 1.31 12.97
CA SER A 24 -6.76 0.18 12.97
C SER A 24 -6.50 -0.68 11.73
N SER A 25 -6.45 -2.00 11.90
CA SER A 25 -6.18 -2.92 10.78
C SER A 25 -7.25 -4.01 10.66
N ARG A 26 -7.58 -4.34 9.42
CA ARG A 26 -8.53 -5.41 9.07
C ARG A 26 -7.98 -6.26 7.94
N LEU A 27 -7.99 -7.59 8.11
CA LEU A 27 -7.72 -8.53 7.03
C LEU A 27 -8.93 -8.57 6.08
N GLY A 28 -8.67 -8.64 4.79
CA GLY A 28 -9.69 -8.62 3.75
C GLY A 28 -10.61 -9.83 3.75
N LYS A 29 -11.69 -9.75 2.96
CA LYS A 29 -12.69 -10.80 2.84
C LYS A 29 -12.08 -12.07 2.24
N MET A 30 -12.42 -13.23 2.83
CA MET A 30 -12.07 -14.53 2.25
C MET A 30 -13.04 -14.84 1.11
N LEU A 31 -12.48 -15.25 -0.03
CA LEU A 31 -13.29 -15.76 -1.13
C LEU A 31 -13.86 -17.13 -0.74
N ASP A 32 -15.18 -17.22 -0.69
CA ASP A 32 -15.90 -18.47 -0.57
C ASP A 32 -16.65 -18.76 -1.88
N ALA A 33 -16.15 -19.73 -2.64
CA ALA A 33 -16.71 -20.08 -3.95
C ALA A 33 -18.18 -20.52 -3.87
N LYS A 34 -18.60 -21.08 -2.72
CA LYS A 34 -19.99 -21.53 -2.53
C LYS A 34 -20.99 -20.40 -2.30
N GLN A 35 -20.51 -19.24 -1.89
CA GLN A 35 -21.31 -18.05 -1.61
C GLN A 35 -21.35 -17.05 -2.78
N GLN A 36 -20.73 -17.38 -3.91
CA GLN A 36 -20.72 -16.52 -5.08
C GLN A 36 -21.99 -16.73 -5.89
N THR A 37 -22.87 -15.74 -5.85
CA THR A 37 -24.14 -15.73 -6.59
C THR A 37 -24.11 -14.87 -7.85
N GLY A 38 -23.09 -13.99 -7.96
CA GLY A 38 -22.96 -13.00 -9.00
C GLY A 38 -23.89 -11.79 -8.89
N ARG A 39 -24.77 -11.75 -7.88
CA ARG A 39 -25.76 -10.67 -7.71
C ARG A 39 -25.18 -9.39 -7.12
N ASN A 40 -24.15 -9.52 -6.28
CA ASN A 40 -23.48 -8.41 -5.61
C ASN A 40 -21.99 -8.41 -5.94
N SER A 41 -21.68 -8.60 -7.21
CA SER A 41 -20.32 -8.76 -7.72
C SER A 41 -19.62 -7.41 -7.88
N TYR A 42 -18.59 -7.17 -7.08
CA TYR A 42 -17.81 -5.95 -7.08
C TYR A 42 -16.31 -6.23 -7.29
N PRO A 43 -15.57 -5.27 -7.87
CA PRO A 43 -14.13 -5.41 -8.02
C PRO A 43 -13.42 -5.41 -6.66
N TYR A 44 -12.36 -6.19 -6.56
CA TYR A 44 -11.53 -6.23 -5.37
C TYR A 44 -10.05 -6.30 -5.69
N LEU A 45 -9.24 -5.79 -4.77
CA LEU A 45 -7.80 -5.88 -4.80
C LEU A 45 -7.32 -7.15 -4.10
N ALA A 46 -6.42 -7.86 -4.76
CA ALA A 46 -5.62 -8.95 -4.21
C ALA A 46 -4.16 -8.50 -4.04
N ASN A 47 -3.32 -9.33 -3.45
CA ASN A 47 -1.93 -8.99 -3.20
C ASN A 47 -1.13 -8.63 -4.47
N PHE A 48 -1.43 -9.25 -5.62
CA PHE A 48 -0.75 -8.95 -6.88
C PHE A 48 -1.13 -7.57 -7.46
N ASN A 49 -2.28 -7.01 -7.06
CA ASN A 49 -2.69 -5.66 -7.46
C ASN A 49 -1.94 -4.57 -6.68
N VAL A 50 -1.46 -4.87 -5.46
CA VAL A 50 -0.69 -3.92 -4.66
C VAL A 50 0.76 -3.97 -5.10
N GLN A 51 1.29 -2.85 -5.54
CA GLN A 51 2.71 -2.64 -5.80
C GLN A 51 3.26 -1.63 -4.78
N TRP A 52 4.56 -1.45 -4.70
CA TRP A 52 5.10 -0.40 -3.85
C TRP A 52 4.59 0.97 -4.29
N PHE A 53 3.84 1.63 -3.40
CA PHE A 53 3.28 2.99 -3.54
C PHE A 53 2.28 3.17 -4.69
N ARG A 54 1.76 2.10 -5.29
CA ARG A 54 0.78 2.16 -6.37
C ARG A 54 -0.04 0.88 -6.48
N PHE A 55 -1.14 0.96 -7.22
CA PHE A 55 -1.97 -0.20 -7.56
C PHE A 55 -1.90 -0.51 -9.05
N ASN A 56 -1.93 -1.81 -9.37
CA ASN A 56 -2.27 -2.26 -10.71
C ASN A 56 -3.77 -2.57 -10.74
N LEU A 57 -4.53 -1.74 -11.46
CA LEU A 57 -5.98 -1.85 -11.55
C LEU A 57 -6.46 -2.55 -12.82
N GLU A 58 -5.53 -3.02 -13.64
CA GLU A 58 -5.85 -3.79 -14.82
C GLU A 58 -6.42 -5.16 -14.42
N ASN A 59 -7.53 -5.56 -15.10
CA ASN A 59 -8.14 -6.88 -14.95
C ASN A 59 -8.45 -7.28 -13.49
N LEU A 60 -9.12 -6.38 -12.75
CA LEU A 60 -9.54 -6.66 -11.38
C LEU A 60 -10.50 -7.85 -11.33
N ASN A 61 -10.23 -8.76 -10.41
CA ASN A 61 -11.15 -9.84 -10.07
C ASN A 61 -12.40 -9.27 -9.39
N LYS A 62 -13.50 -10.02 -9.47
CA LYS A 62 -14.77 -9.67 -8.80
C LYS A 62 -15.21 -10.80 -7.91
N MET A 63 -15.87 -10.46 -6.81
CA MET A 63 -16.60 -11.40 -5.95
C MET A 63 -17.80 -10.72 -5.32
N ASP A 64 -18.70 -11.52 -4.75
CA ASP A 64 -19.89 -10.99 -4.09
C ASP A 64 -19.56 -10.37 -2.74
N PHE A 65 -20.05 -9.16 -2.52
CA PHE A 65 -20.05 -8.46 -1.24
C PHE A 65 -21.48 -8.12 -0.86
N ASP A 66 -21.99 -8.73 0.19
CA ASP A 66 -23.30 -8.37 0.74
C ASP A 66 -23.25 -6.98 1.42
N GLU A 67 -24.37 -6.53 1.99
CA GLU A 67 -24.45 -5.21 2.60
C GLU A 67 -23.47 -5.04 3.77
N LYS A 68 -23.31 -6.10 4.60
CA LYS A 68 -22.36 -6.09 5.73
C LYS A 68 -20.92 -6.07 5.21
N ASP A 69 -20.62 -6.88 4.20
CA ASP A 69 -19.32 -6.92 3.58
C ASP A 69 -18.95 -5.56 2.98
N ARG A 70 -19.90 -4.91 2.30
CA ARG A 70 -19.65 -3.57 1.73
C ARG A 70 -19.32 -2.55 2.82
N ALA A 71 -20.07 -2.53 3.90
CA ALA A 71 -19.80 -1.64 5.03
C ALA A 71 -18.42 -1.89 5.65
N GLU A 72 -17.95 -3.15 5.66
CA GLU A 72 -16.70 -3.55 6.31
C GLU A 72 -15.48 -3.47 5.40
N PHE A 73 -15.61 -3.87 4.13
CA PHE A 73 -14.46 -4.07 3.23
C PHE A 73 -14.35 -3.01 2.13
N GLU A 74 -15.21 -2.01 2.09
CA GLU A 74 -15.06 -0.90 1.15
C GLU A 74 -13.83 -0.07 1.49
N LEU A 75 -13.04 0.21 0.45
CA LEU A 75 -11.86 1.07 0.53
C LEU A 75 -12.25 2.54 0.52
N ARG A 76 -11.50 3.33 1.28
CA ARG A 76 -11.67 4.78 1.40
C ARG A 76 -10.35 5.48 1.21
N GLU A 77 -10.42 6.74 0.80
CA GLU A 77 -9.24 7.62 0.73
C GLU A 77 -8.37 7.51 1.98
N GLY A 78 -7.06 7.33 1.77
CA GLY A 78 -6.09 7.20 2.85
C GLY A 78 -5.98 5.79 3.47
N ASP A 79 -6.77 4.80 3.02
CA ASP A 79 -6.56 3.41 3.45
C ASP A 79 -5.20 2.90 2.92
N LEU A 80 -4.33 2.44 3.81
CA LEU A 80 -3.08 1.76 3.43
C LEU A 80 -3.34 0.26 3.29
N LEU A 81 -3.10 -0.30 2.11
CA LEU A 81 -3.16 -1.74 1.88
C LEU A 81 -1.79 -2.37 2.01
N VAL A 82 -1.65 -3.33 2.92
CA VAL A 82 -0.40 -4.03 3.23
C VAL A 82 -0.53 -5.50 2.90
N CYS A 83 0.38 -6.04 2.12
CA CYS A 83 0.43 -7.46 1.76
C CYS A 83 0.79 -8.32 2.99
N GLU A 84 -0.06 -9.31 3.28
CA GLU A 84 0.18 -10.34 4.30
C GLU A 84 1.21 -11.37 3.85
N GLY A 85 1.24 -11.67 2.54
CA GLY A 85 2.08 -12.70 1.95
C GLY A 85 2.65 -12.32 0.58
N GLY A 86 3.50 -13.14 0.04
CA GLY A 86 4.31 -12.84 -1.12
C GLY A 86 5.46 -11.92 -0.72
N GLU A 87 5.52 -10.72 -1.24
CA GLU A 87 6.43 -9.68 -0.75
C GLU A 87 5.79 -9.00 0.47
N ILE A 88 6.19 -9.45 1.65
CA ILE A 88 5.61 -9.04 2.93
C ILE A 88 5.86 -7.56 3.17
N GLY A 89 4.81 -6.88 3.64
CA GLY A 89 4.88 -5.45 3.94
C GLY A 89 4.80 -4.56 2.70
N ARG A 90 4.79 -5.13 1.47
CA ARG A 90 4.53 -4.34 0.27
C ARG A 90 3.18 -3.66 0.41
N CYS A 91 3.15 -2.37 0.18
CA CYS A 91 1.97 -1.56 0.46
C CYS A 91 1.83 -0.35 -0.45
N ALA A 92 0.60 0.15 -0.52
CA ALA A 92 0.26 1.40 -1.19
C ALA A 92 -0.91 2.08 -0.48
N VAL A 93 -0.95 3.40 -0.54
CA VAL A 93 -2.05 4.24 -0.04
C VAL A 93 -3.13 4.34 -1.12
N TRP A 94 -4.37 4.09 -0.74
CA TRP A 94 -5.52 4.19 -1.64
C TRP A 94 -5.99 5.63 -1.78
N HIS A 95 -6.08 6.12 -3.01
CA HIS A 95 -6.48 7.48 -3.36
C HIS A 95 -7.81 7.52 -4.13
N ASN A 96 -8.70 6.58 -3.85
CA ASN A 96 -10.00 6.44 -4.53
C ASN A 96 -9.90 6.27 -6.05
N GLU A 97 -8.88 5.58 -6.52
CA GLU A 97 -8.63 5.33 -7.95
C GLU A 97 -9.79 4.60 -8.64
N LEU A 98 -10.59 3.85 -7.86
CA LEU A 98 -11.79 3.16 -8.31
C LEU A 98 -12.82 3.09 -7.17
N GLN A 99 -14.09 3.43 -7.46
CA GLN A 99 -15.17 3.37 -6.49
C GLN A 99 -16.43 2.71 -7.09
N PRO A 100 -17.09 1.80 -6.36
CA PRO A 100 -16.60 1.15 -5.13
C PRO A 100 -15.51 0.13 -5.42
N CYS A 101 -14.55 -0.02 -4.52
CA CYS A 101 -13.53 -1.05 -4.57
C CYS A 101 -13.35 -1.69 -3.20
N PHE A 102 -13.02 -2.98 -3.20
CA PHE A 102 -12.91 -3.80 -2.00
C PHE A 102 -11.55 -4.50 -1.96
N PHE A 103 -11.29 -5.28 -0.93
CA PHE A 103 -10.04 -6.04 -0.80
C PHE A 103 -10.27 -7.43 -0.22
N GLN A 104 -9.48 -8.39 -0.70
CA GLN A 104 -9.58 -9.77 -0.25
C GLN A 104 -8.53 -10.13 0.78
N LYS A 105 -8.71 -11.26 1.43
CA LYS A 105 -7.71 -11.94 2.27
C LYS A 105 -6.39 -12.07 1.51
N ALA A 106 -5.27 -11.88 2.20
CA ALA A 106 -3.90 -11.63 1.81
C ALA A 106 -3.53 -10.12 1.78
N LEU A 107 -4.51 -9.25 2.04
CA LEU A 107 -4.28 -7.83 2.26
C LEU A 107 -4.82 -7.42 3.63
N HIS A 108 -4.04 -6.64 4.35
CA HIS A 108 -4.50 -5.87 5.50
C HIS A 108 -4.83 -4.45 5.04
N ARG A 109 -6.06 -4.00 5.29
CA ARG A 109 -6.38 -2.58 5.24
C ARG A 109 -5.99 -1.97 6.58
N VAL A 110 -5.21 -0.91 6.54
CA VAL A 110 -4.72 -0.16 7.68
C VAL A 110 -5.25 1.28 7.58
N ARG A 111 -5.96 1.73 8.60
CA ARG A 111 -6.41 3.11 8.77
C ARG A 111 -5.58 3.78 9.84
N CYS A 112 -4.87 4.81 9.48
CA CYS A 112 -4.02 5.59 10.36
C CYS A 112 -4.83 6.50 11.27
N ASN A 113 -4.38 6.68 12.51
CA ASN A 113 -4.80 7.82 13.31
C ASN A 113 -4.04 9.06 12.82
N HIS A 114 -4.68 9.87 12.01
CA HIS A 114 -4.06 11.03 11.36
C HIS A 114 -3.58 12.13 12.33
N GLN A 115 -3.90 12.03 13.62
CA GLN A 115 -3.32 12.91 14.63
C GLN A 115 -1.93 12.44 15.07
N ILE A 116 -1.52 11.22 14.72
CA ILE A 116 -0.28 10.60 15.16
C ILE A 116 0.60 10.21 13.97
N ILE A 117 0.01 9.58 12.96
CA ILE A 117 0.75 9.01 11.84
C ILE A 117 0.00 9.17 10.51
N LEU A 118 0.72 9.56 9.47
CA LEU A 118 0.19 9.66 8.11
C LEU A 118 0.47 8.38 7.30
N PRO A 119 -0.45 7.97 6.41
CA PRO A 119 -0.31 6.76 5.61
C PRO A 119 0.93 6.78 4.70
N ASP A 120 1.30 7.93 4.15
CA ASP A 120 2.49 8.07 3.28
C ASP A 120 3.79 7.77 4.04
N TYR A 121 3.91 8.31 5.28
CA TYR A 121 5.05 7.98 6.13
C TYR A 121 5.07 6.49 6.49
N LEU A 122 3.91 5.92 6.85
CA LEU A 122 3.81 4.52 7.22
C LEU A 122 4.14 3.60 6.04
N ALA A 123 3.71 3.94 4.82
CA ALA A 123 4.06 3.22 3.60
C ALA A 123 5.59 3.23 3.36
N TRP A 124 6.22 4.41 3.50
CA TRP A 124 7.67 4.54 3.43
C TRP A 124 8.38 3.74 4.54
N TRP A 125 7.86 3.78 5.77
CA TRP A 125 8.39 3.01 6.90
C TRP A 125 8.38 1.51 6.61
N PHE A 126 7.31 0.97 6.02
CA PHE A 126 7.26 -0.43 5.57
C PHE A 126 8.34 -0.71 4.53
N ARG A 127 8.45 0.13 3.52
CA ARG A 127 9.47 -0.01 2.46
C ARG A 127 10.87 0.00 3.04
N TYR A 128 11.19 0.96 3.90
CA TYR A 128 12.49 1.05 4.56
C TYR A 128 12.83 -0.21 5.35
N ASN A 129 11.89 -0.72 6.14
CA ASN A 129 12.09 -1.94 6.91
C ASN A 129 12.30 -3.18 6.01
N CYS A 130 11.61 -3.25 4.88
CA CYS A 130 11.83 -4.32 3.89
C CYS A 130 13.23 -4.24 3.26
N ASP A 131 13.65 -3.05 2.83
CA ASP A 131 14.92 -2.87 2.12
C ASP A 131 16.14 -3.06 3.04
N TYR A 132 16.03 -2.67 4.30
CA TYR A 132 17.15 -2.68 5.25
C TYR A 132 17.04 -3.73 6.35
N GLY A 133 16.16 -4.73 6.17
CA GLY A 133 16.09 -5.91 7.03
C GLY A 133 15.44 -5.69 8.39
N GLY A 134 14.71 -4.59 8.61
CA GLY A 134 14.02 -4.32 9.88
C GLY A 134 12.99 -5.38 10.27
N PHE A 135 12.47 -6.13 9.30
CA PHE A 135 11.57 -7.26 9.55
C PHE A 135 12.27 -8.61 9.76
N SER A 136 13.59 -8.66 9.67
CA SER A 136 14.35 -9.92 9.86
C SER A 136 14.14 -10.54 11.24
N ALA A 137 13.96 -9.71 12.27
CA ALA A 137 13.65 -10.19 13.63
C ALA A 137 12.27 -10.86 13.73
N LEU A 138 11.33 -10.53 12.85
CA LEU A 138 10.01 -11.16 12.78
C LEU A 138 10.06 -12.57 12.16
N ALA A 139 11.12 -12.84 11.37
CA ALA A 139 11.27 -14.09 10.63
C ALA A 139 11.70 -15.27 11.53
N GLY A 140 12.31 -15.02 12.69
CA GLY A 140 12.99 -16.05 13.44
C GLY A 140 14.23 -16.59 12.70
N ALA A 141 15.10 -17.33 13.39
CA ALA A 141 16.43 -17.73 12.90
C ALA A 141 16.46 -18.67 11.67
N LYS A 142 15.32 -19.06 11.11
CA LYS A 142 15.26 -20.09 10.03
C LYS A 142 14.28 -19.83 8.90
N ALA A 143 13.56 -18.72 8.82
CA ALA A 143 12.54 -18.55 7.80
C ALA A 143 12.59 -17.16 7.15
N THR A 144 12.62 -17.15 5.84
CA THR A 144 11.99 -16.08 5.06
C THR A 144 10.58 -15.91 5.63
N ILE A 145 10.20 -14.70 6.10
CA ILE A 145 8.85 -14.48 6.60
C ILE A 145 7.89 -14.81 5.45
N ALA A 146 7.19 -15.93 5.57
CA ALA A 146 6.23 -16.32 4.55
C ALA A 146 4.91 -15.53 4.66
N HIS A 147 4.61 -15.00 5.86
CA HIS A 147 3.37 -14.27 6.16
C HIS A 147 3.53 -13.23 7.26
N LEU A 148 2.82 -12.10 7.16
CA LEU A 148 2.65 -11.09 8.19
C LEU A 148 1.21 -11.16 8.76
N PRO A 149 0.92 -12.10 9.68
CA PRO A 149 -0.41 -12.21 10.27
C PRO A 149 -0.80 -10.94 11.02
N GLY A 150 -2.10 -10.65 11.08
CA GLY A 150 -2.60 -9.45 11.76
C GLY A 150 -2.15 -9.31 13.22
N ALA A 151 -1.93 -10.42 13.92
CA ALA A 151 -1.39 -10.39 15.28
C ALA A 151 0.05 -9.84 15.32
N LYS A 152 0.91 -10.25 14.38
CA LYS A 152 2.29 -9.74 14.27
C LYS A 152 2.29 -8.29 13.78
N LEU A 153 1.44 -7.96 12.79
CA LEU A 153 1.29 -6.59 12.31
C LEU A 153 0.98 -5.62 13.46
N LYS A 154 0.05 -5.98 14.33
CA LYS A 154 -0.38 -5.16 15.48
C LYS A 154 0.71 -4.94 16.53
N GLN A 155 1.70 -5.82 16.58
CA GLN A 155 2.82 -5.77 17.54
C GLN A 155 4.05 -5.03 17.01
N LEU A 156 4.03 -4.56 15.76
CA LEU A 156 5.14 -3.79 15.21
C LEU A 156 5.37 -2.52 16.04
N GLN A 157 6.63 -2.22 16.27
CA GLN A 157 7.04 -0.98 16.92
C GLN A 157 7.44 0.02 15.85
N VAL A 158 6.75 1.13 15.80
CA VAL A 158 6.92 2.18 14.79
C VAL A 158 7.53 3.41 15.42
N ALA A 159 8.68 3.85 14.92
CA ALA A 159 9.25 5.14 15.26
C ALA A 159 8.42 6.24 14.57
N VAL A 160 7.80 7.12 15.34
CA VAL A 160 6.85 8.13 14.87
C VAL A 160 7.52 9.51 14.92
N PRO A 161 7.88 10.10 13.74
CA PRO A 161 8.41 11.45 13.69
C PRO A 161 7.34 12.50 14.02
N PRO A 162 7.73 13.74 14.34
CA PRO A 162 6.80 14.85 14.48
C PRO A 162 5.89 14.99 13.24
N MET A 163 4.63 15.35 13.48
CA MET A 163 3.61 15.47 12.41
C MET A 163 4.05 16.42 11.30
N GLU A 164 4.68 17.52 11.63
CA GLU A 164 5.20 18.48 10.66
C GLU A 164 6.14 17.85 9.63
N LEU A 165 7.03 16.93 10.06
CA LEU A 165 7.93 16.22 9.13
C LEU A 165 7.17 15.20 8.28
N GLN A 166 6.14 14.57 8.83
CA GLN A 166 5.31 13.65 8.07
C GLN A 166 4.49 14.39 7.01
N GLU A 167 3.95 15.56 7.33
CA GLU A 167 3.22 16.43 6.39
C GLU A 167 4.14 16.95 5.27
N GLN A 168 5.35 17.41 5.60
CA GLN A 168 6.35 17.79 4.60
C GLN A 168 6.69 16.64 3.66
N PHE A 169 6.79 15.42 4.20
CA PHE A 169 7.03 14.22 3.40
C PHE A 169 5.84 13.89 2.49
N ALA A 170 4.61 13.94 2.99
CA ALA A 170 3.41 13.71 2.19
C ALA A 170 3.30 14.70 1.02
N VAL A 171 3.61 15.99 1.24
CA VAL A 171 3.67 17.00 0.19
C VAL A 171 4.76 16.64 -0.84
N PHE A 172 5.94 16.22 -0.40
CA PHE A 172 7.02 15.80 -1.28
C PHE A 172 6.64 14.58 -2.13
N VAL A 173 6.00 13.57 -1.52
CA VAL A 173 5.49 12.38 -2.24
C VAL A 173 4.50 12.81 -3.32
N ALA A 174 3.49 13.62 -2.96
CA ALA A 174 2.46 14.09 -3.89
C ALA A 174 3.07 14.88 -5.08
N GLN A 175 4.06 15.72 -4.82
CA GLN A 175 4.78 16.45 -5.89
C GLN A 175 5.58 15.52 -6.80
N THR A 176 6.25 14.53 -6.20
CA THR A 176 7.03 13.53 -6.94
C THR A 176 6.14 12.70 -7.86
N ASP A 177 4.98 12.29 -7.39
CA ASP A 177 4.05 11.48 -8.17
C ASP A 177 3.43 12.28 -9.32
N LYS A 178 3.09 13.55 -9.10
CA LYS A 178 2.69 14.46 -10.20
C LYS A 178 3.79 14.60 -11.25
N SER A 179 5.04 14.74 -10.83
CA SER A 179 6.17 14.84 -11.75
C SER A 179 6.38 13.55 -12.55
N LYS A 180 6.26 12.37 -11.91
CA LYS A 180 6.34 11.07 -12.60
C LYS A 180 5.25 10.93 -13.68
N VAL A 181 4.01 11.30 -13.38
CA VAL A 181 2.90 11.27 -14.34
C VAL A 181 3.19 12.19 -15.53
N ALA A 182 3.67 13.40 -15.28
CA ALA A 182 4.00 14.35 -16.35
C ALA A 182 5.14 13.83 -17.24
N VAL A 183 6.19 13.24 -16.64
CA VAL A 183 7.32 12.65 -17.38
C VAL A 183 6.87 11.44 -18.18
N GLN A 184 6.04 10.56 -17.62
CA GLN A 184 5.52 9.39 -18.33
C GLN A 184 4.70 9.82 -19.54
N LYS A 185 3.79 10.81 -19.37
CA LYS A 185 3.00 11.35 -20.48
C LYS A 185 3.89 11.91 -21.60
N ALA A 186 4.93 12.68 -21.27
CA ALA A 186 5.87 13.23 -22.24
C ALA A 186 6.66 12.12 -22.97
N LEU A 187 6.99 11.03 -22.27
CA LEU A 187 7.66 9.87 -22.88
C LEU A 187 6.73 9.13 -23.86
N ASP A 188 5.47 8.93 -23.46
CA ASP A 188 4.47 8.27 -24.33
C ASP A 188 4.21 9.10 -25.58
N GLU A 189 4.08 10.43 -25.47
CA GLU A 189 3.95 11.35 -26.61
C GLU A 189 5.16 11.30 -27.54
N ALA A 190 6.38 11.28 -26.97
CA ALA A 190 7.62 11.16 -27.74
C ALA A 190 7.71 9.83 -28.47
N GLN A 191 7.28 8.72 -27.85
CA GLN A 191 7.26 7.41 -28.47
C GLN A 191 6.27 7.36 -29.66
N LEU A 192 5.08 7.92 -29.50
CA LEU A 192 4.08 8.02 -30.57
C LEU A 192 4.62 8.82 -31.76
N LEU A 193 5.30 9.94 -31.52
CA LEU A 193 5.94 10.74 -32.58
C LEU A 193 7.04 9.95 -33.28
N PHE A 194 7.88 9.26 -32.54
CA PHE A 194 8.93 8.41 -33.10
C PHE A 194 8.36 7.32 -34.00
N ASP A 195 7.35 6.59 -33.53
CA ASP A 195 6.69 5.51 -34.27
C ASP A 195 6.05 6.06 -35.56
N SER A 196 5.42 7.23 -35.51
CA SER A 196 4.85 7.90 -36.71
C SER A 196 5.91 8.26 -37.72
N LEU A 197 7.03 8.83 -37.30
CA LEU A 197 8.15 9.16 -38.18
C LEU A 197 8.80 7.91 -38.80
N MET A 198 8.96 6.86 -37.98
CA MET A 198 9.48 5.59 -38.48
C MET A 198 8.59 5.00 -39.57
N GLN A 199 7.28 5.08 -39.40
CA GLN A 199 6.33 4.60 -40.42
C GLN A 199 6.35 5.49 -41.66
N GLU A 200 6.50 6.81 -41.52
CA GLU A 200 6.55 7.73 -42.67
C GLU A 200 7.83 7.58 -43.52
N TYR A 201 8.98 7.34 -42.89
CA TYR A 201 10.26 7.35 -43.58
C TYR A 201 10.82 5.97 -43.90
N PHE A 202 10.34 4.91 -43.24
CA PHE A 202 10.88 3.56 -43.38
C PHE A 202 9.80 2.47 -43.59
N GLY A 203 8.53 2.79 -43.54
CA GLY A 203 7.38 1.90 -43.82
C GLY A 203 6.87 2.14 -45.24
#